data_3164f9a9ca771be7030f9c2ec340691b
#
_entry.id   3164f9a9ca771be7030f9c2ec340691b
#
_cell.length_a   1.000
_cell.length_b   1.000
_cell.length_c   1.000
_cell.angle_alpha   90.00
_cell.angle_beta   90.00
_cell.angle_gamma   90.00
#
_symmetry.space_group_name_H-M   'P 1'
#
loop_
_entity.id
_entity.type
_entity.pdbx_description
1 polymer ?
#
loop_
_entity_poly.entity_id
_entity_poly.type
_entity_poly.pdbx_seq_one_letter_code
_entity_poly.pdbx_strand_id
1 'polypeptide(L)'
;MAQDQVVFLFDVDNTLLDNDQVSADLRRHLDLTVGREGSLRYWDIFESLRAELGYADYLGALQRYRVENPHDVNLLAVSHFLTTYPFADRLYPDSLDVIRHVRKWGPAVILSDGDVVFQPKKVDRSGLAEAVDLNILIYIHKEVELADVEQRYPADHYVMVDDKLRILTALKEAWGTRVTTVFPQQGHYANDPELLKKYPPADITIQRIGELLTYGLPALLGKGRAPGD
;
A
#
# COMPACT_ATOMS: atom_id res chain seq x y z
N MET A 1 11.22 -21.53 -26.21
CA MET A 1 10.69 -21.78 -24.85
C MET A 1 9.75 -20.63 -24.57
N ALA A 2 8.51 -20.86 -24.18
CA ALA A 2 7.62 -19.80 -23.74
C ALA A 2 8.30 -19.10 -22.54
N GLN A 3 8.35 -17.77 -22.57
CA GLN A 3 8.89 -17.00 -21.46
C GLN A 3 7.86 -17.09 -20.32
N ASP A 4 8.30 -17.49 -19.11
CA ASP A 4 7.42 -17.54 -17.94
C ASP A 4 6.68 -16.18 -17.82
N GLN A 5 5.35 -16.21 -17.74
CA GLN A 5 4.56 -15.00 -17.58
C GLN A 5 4.66 -14.54 -16.12
N VAL A 6 5.24 -13.37 -15.91
CA VAL A 6 5.44 -12.80 -14.56
C VAL A 6 4.56 -11.58 -14.38
N VAL A 7 3.93 -11.46 -13.20
CA VAL A 7 3.15 -10.29 -12.78
C VAL A 7 3.75 -9.72 -11.49
N PHE A 8 3.95 -8.39 -11.46
CA PHE A 8 4.46 -7.66 -10.30
C PHE A 8 3.31 -6.97 -9.59
N LEU A 9 3.08 -7.34 -8.34
CA LEU A 9 2.02 -6.81 -7.49
C LEU A 9 2.64 -5.88 -6.45
N PHE A 10 2.13 -4.66 -6.34
CA PHE A 10 2.61 -3.66 -5.40
C PHE A 10 1.50 -3.19 -4.47
N ASP A 11 1.75 -3.27 -3.18
CA ASP A 11 1.00 -2.47 -2.22
C ASP A 11 1.35 -0.98 -2.37
N VAL A 12 0.52 -0.11 -1.79
CA VAL A 12 0.68 1.35 -1.89
C VAL A 12 1.21 1.93 -0.59
N ASP A 13 0.45 1.75 0.49
CA ASP A 13 0.65 2.45 1.76
C ASP A 13 1.87 1.91 2.50
N ASN A 14 2.86 2.78 2.74
CA ASN A 14 4.16 2.45 3.31
C ASN A 14 5.03 1.49 2.45
N THR A 15 4.58 1.17 1.24
CA THR A 15 5.34 0.40 0.25
C THR A 15 5.86 1.29 -0.87
N LEU A 16 4.98 1.98 -1.58
CA LEU A 16 5.31 2.94 -2.63
C LEU A 16 5.14 4.39 -2.16
N LEU A 17 4.30 4.63 -1.16
CA LEU A 17 3.91 5.94 -0.66
C LEU A 17 3.97 5.97 0.86
N ASP A 18 4.60 7.00 1.44
CA ASP A 18 4.71 7.25 2.89
C ASP A 18 3.36 7.65 3.48
N ASN A 19 2.54 6.66 3.80
CA ASN A 19 1.22 6.88 4.39
C ASN A 19 1.30 7.30 5.86
N ASP A 20 2.39 7.00 6.55
CA ASP A 20 2.63 7.49 7.91
C ASP A 20 2.76 9.01 7.91
N GLN A 21 3.46 9.57 6.91
CA GLN A 21 3.56 11.02 6.77
C GLN A 21 2.22 11.64 6.34
N VAL A 22 1.43 10.98 5.49
CA VAL A 22 0.05 11.43 5.17
C VAL A 22 -0.79 11.53 6.43
N SER A 23 -0.75 10.51 7.28
CA SER A 23 -1.47 10.47 8.56
C SER A 23 -0.98 11.55 9.53
N ALA A 24 0.33 11.80 9.60
CA ALA A 24 0.91 12.85 10.42
C ALA A 24 0.49 14.25 9.94
N ASP A 25 0.46 14.48 8.64
CA ASP A 25 0.01 15.74 8.05
C ASP A 25 -1.50 15.98 8.29
N LEU A 26 -2.31 14.93 8.16
CA LEU A 26 -3.74 15.01 8.49
C LEU A 26 -3.94 15.34 9.97
N ARG A 27 -3.19 14.70 10.88
CA ARG A 27 -3.27 14.99 12.32
C ARG A 27 -2.97 16.46 12.59
N ARG A 28 -1.89 16.97 12.01
CA ARG A 28 -1.52 18.39 12.14
C ARG A 28 -2.60 19.32 11.57
N HIS A 29 -3.17 18.96 10.43
CA HIS A 29 -4.26 19.73 9.81
C HIS A 29 -5.52 19.75 10.70
N LEU A 30 -5.89 18.60 11.26
CA LEU A 30 -7.02 18.50 12.19
C LEU A 30 -6.78 19.35 13.45
N ASP A 31 -5.59 19.25 14.09
CA ASP A 31 -5.25 20.03 15.26
C ASP A 31 -5.41 21.55 15.03
N LEU A 32 -5.04 22.02 13.84
CA LEU A 32 -5.16 23.43 13.44
C LEU A 32 -6.59 23.84 13.06
N THR A 33 -7.38 22.91 12.53
CA THR A 33 -8.68 23.21 11.90
C THR A 33 -9.85 23.01 12.86
N VAL A 34 -9.91 21.86 13.54
CA VAL A 34 -10.99 21.51 14.50
C VAL A 34 -10.53 21.53 15.95
N GLY A 35 -9.28 21.91 16.20
CA GLY A 35 -8.64 21.92 17.50
C GLY A 35 -8.23 20.51 17.98
N ARG A 36 -7.42 20.49 19.03
CA ARG A 36 -6.84 19.22 19.57
C ARG A 36 -7.90 18.21 20.02
N GLU A 37 -8.96 18.68 20.65
CA GLU A 37 -10.04 17.79 21.13
C GLU A 37 -10.79 17.16 19.94
N GLY A 38 -11.15 17.96 18.93
CA GLY A 38 -11.77 17.48 17.70
C GLY A 38 -10.86 16.52 16.92
N SER A 39 -9.57 16.82 16.85
CA SER A 39 -8.57 15.95 16.24
C SER A 39 -8.50 14.58 16.94
N LEU A 40 -8.40 14.56 18.28
CA LEU A 40 -8.39 13.32 19.05
C LEU A 40 -9.69 12.52 18.82
N ARG A 41 -10.85 13.19 18.83
CA ARG A 41 -12.14 12.54 18.59
C ARG A 41 -12.22 11.93 17.18
N TYR A 42 -11.72 12.64 16.16
CA TYR A 42 -11.65 12.09 14.79
C TYR A 42 -10.82 10.81 14.73
N TRP A 43 -9.66 10.77 15.39
CA TRP A 43 -8.79 9.60 15.39
C TRP A 43 -9.38 8.42 16.20
N ASP A 44 -10.09 8.68 17.30
CA ASP A 44 -10.84 7.64 18.02
C ASP A 44 -11.91 6.99 17.14
N ILE A 45 -12.62 7.82 16.37
CA ILE A 45 -13.61 7.34 15.39
C ILE A 45 -12.93 6.54 14.29
N PHE A 46 -11.79 7.04 13.77
CA PHE A 46 -11.03 6.35 12.73
C PHE A 46 -10.56 4.97 13.16
N GLU A 47 -9.97 4.85 14.34
CA GLU A 47 -9.50 3.54 14.85
C GLU A 47 -10.68 2.59 15.16
N SER A 48 -11.80 3.12 15.63
CA SER A 48 -13.02 2.33 15.84
C SER A 48 -13.56 1.79 14.51
N LEU A 49 -13.60 2.63 13.47
CA LEU A 49 -13.98 2.21 12.12
C LEU A 49 -13.02 1.17 11.54
N ARG A 50 -11.73 1.39 11.70
CA ARG A 50 -10.71 0.47 11.24
C ARG A 50 -10.84 -0.92 11.88
N ALA A 51 -11.15 -0.97 13.17
CA ALA A 51 -11.41 -2.22 13.88
C ALA A 51 -12.71 -2.91 13.40
N GLU A 52 -13.75 -2.12 13.05
CA GLU A 52 -15.04 -2.61 12.56
C GLU A 52 -14.94 -3.12 11.11
N LEU A 53 -14.31 -2.34 10.22
CA LEU A 53 -14.30 -2.55 8.77
C LEU A 53 -13.10 -3.38 8.28
N GLY A 54 -12.01 -3.40 9.06
CA GLY A 54 -10.78 -4.09 8.69
C GLY A 54 -9.83 -3.29 7.79
N TYR A 55 -10.22 -2.07 7.37
CA TYR A 55 -9.40 -1.16 6.57
C TYR A 55 -9.48 0.29 7.07
N ALA A 56 -8.58 1.14 6.58
CA ALA A 56 -8.52 2.55 6.93
C ALA A 56 -9.56 3.36 6.14
N ASP A 57 -10.57 3.90 6.81
CA ASP A 57 -11.63 4.73 6.21
C ASP A 57 -11.57 6.17 6.73
N TYR A 58 -10.74 7.00 6.11
CA TYR A 58 -10.56 8.41 6.46
C TYR A 58 -11.83 9.24 6.22
N LEU A 59 -12.54 8.95 5.13
CA LEU A 59 -13.75 9.68 4.75
C LEU A 59 -14.94 9.27 5.63
N GLY A 60 -15.08 7.99 5.93
CA GLY A 60 -16.08 7.49 6.87
C GLY A 60 -15.87 8.05 8.27
N ALA A 61 -14.62 8.17 8.73
CA ALA A 61 -14.31 8.81 10.00
C ALA A 61 -14.77 10.28 10.01
N LEU A 62 -14.54 11.03 8.91
CA LEU A 62 -15.03 12.41 8.78
C LEU A 62 -16.56 12.47 8.78
N GLN A 63 -17.25 11.54 8.13
CA GLN A 63 -18.71 11.48 8.15
C GLN A 63 -19.28 11.16 9.54
N ARG A 64 -18.66 10.24 10.28
CA ARG A 64 -19.08 9.96 11.69
C ARG A 64 -18.80 11.16 12.60
N TYR A 65 -17.64 11.80 12.48
CA TYR A 65 -17.31 13.02 13.20
C TYR A 65 -18.34 14.13 12.93
N ARG A 66 -18.78 14.30 11.68
CA ARG A 66 -19.80 15.27 11.30
C ARG A 66 -21.13 15.01 12.01
N VAL A 67 -21.53 13.76 12.20
CA VAL A 67 -22.79 13.43 12.90
C VAL A 67 -22.77 13.92 14.34
N GLU A 68 -21.61 13.86 14.99
CA GLU A 68 -21.42 14.34 16.36
C GLU A 68 -21.27 15.88 16.41
N ASN A 69 -20.79 16.50 15.32
CA ASN A 69 -20.47 17.92 15.23
C ASN A 69 -21.15 18.57 14.00
N PRO A 70 -22.50 18.57 13.90
CA PRO A 70 -23.22 18.92 12.67
C PRO A 70 -23.09 20.39 12.26
N HIS A 71 -22.65 21.27 13.17
CA HIS A 71 -22.51 22.70 12.94
C HIS A 71 -21.05 23.17 12.85
N ASP A 72 -20.08 22.24 12.85
CA ASP A 72 -18.68 22.60 12.70
C ASP A 72 -18.38 23.01 11.25
N VAL A 73 -18.20 24.31 11.04
CA VAL A 73 -17.92 24.90 9.73
C VAL A 73 -16.56 24.50 9.17
N ASN A 74 -15.65 24.03 10.00
CA ASN A 74 -14.30 23.66 9.62
C ASN A 74 -14.24 22.30 8.90
N LEU A 75 -15.30 21.50 8.94
CA LEU A 75 -15.36 20.18 8.28
C LEU A 75 -15.10 20.27 6.77
N LEU A 76 -15.47 21.39 6.13
CA LEU A 76 -15.18 21.61 4.71
C LEU A 76 -13.68 21.71 4.45
N ALA A 77 -12.91 22.32 5.36
CA ALA A 77 -11.46 22.41 5.23
C ALA A 77 -10.80 21.02 5.39
N VAL A 78 -11.29 20.19 6.33
CA VAL A 78 -10.81 18.82 6.50
C VAL A 78 -11.15 17.97 5.26
N SER A 79 -12.38 18.07 4.74
CA SER A 79 -12.78 17.41 3.50
C SER A 79 -11.91 17.82 2.32
N HIS A 80 -11.64 19.11 2.18
CA HIS A 80 -10.77 19.64 1.13
C HIS A 80 -9.35 19.06 1.26
N PHE A 81 -8.78 19.07 2.45
CA PHE A 81 -7.46 18.49 2.69
C PHE A 81 -7.40 17.03 2.22
N LEU A 82 -8.32 16.17 2.68
CA LEU A 82 -8.36 14.77 2.31
C LEU A 82 -8.49 14.56 0.79
N THR A 83 -9.35 15.38 0.13
CA THR A 83 -9.63 15.19 -1.29
C THR A 83 -8.61 15.84 -2.23
N THR A 84 -7.78 16.77 -1.75
CA THR A 84 -6.80 17.50 -2.57
C THR A 84 -5.35 17.31 -2.14
N TYR A 85 -5.11 16.44 -1.16
CA TYR A 85 -3.77 16.18 -0.63
C TYR A 85 -2.77 15.85 -1.77
N PRO A 86 -1.54 16.39 -1.73
CA PRO A 86 -0.53 16.19 -2.78
C PRO A 86 0.20 14.85 -2.60
N PHE A 87 -0.47 13.75 -2.90
CA PHE A 87 0.06 12.41 -2.70
C PHE A 87 1.36 12.13 -3.47
N ALA A 88 1.58 12.80 -4.60
CA ALA A 88 2.83 12.67 -5.34
C ALA A 88 4.06 13.06 -4.52
N ASP A 89 3.92 14.05 -3.61
CA ASP A 89 5.01 14.50 -2.73
C ASP A 89 5.32 13.50 -1.59
N ARG A 90 4.54 12.42 -1.50
CA ARG A 90 4.67 11.37 -0.49
C ARG A 90 5.10 10.03 -1.06
N LEU A 91 5.38 9.94 -2.34
CA LEU A 91 6.02 8.75 -2.89
C LEU A 91 7.40 8.58 -2.25
N TYR A 92 7.72 7.35 -1.89
CA TYR A 92 9.09 7.04 -1.54
C TYR A 92 10.01 7.25 -2.75
N PRO A 93 11.26 7.63 -2.53
CA PRO A 93 12.24 7.78 -3.61
C PRO A 93 12.26 6.53 -4.50
N ASP A 94 12.35 6.74 -5.81
CA ASP A 94 12.45 5.71 -6.84
C ASP A 94 11.20 4.83 -7.05
N SER A 95 10.07 5.07 -6.36
CA SER A 95 8.85 4.26 -6.49
C SER A 95 8.38 4.13 -7.95
N LEU A 96 8.32 5.23 -8.70
CA LEU A 96 7.91 5.21 -10.10
C LEU A 96 8.98 4.56 -11.00
N ASP A 97 10.26 4.70 -10.66
CA ASP A 97 11.36 4.10 -11.39
C ASP A 97 11.37 2.58 -11.22
N VAL A 98 11.08 2.08 -10.02
CA VAL A 98 10.92 0.64 -9.75
C VAL A 98 9.78 0.05 -10.58
N ILE A 99 8.63 0.70 -10.62
CA ILE A 99 7.50 0.25 -11.47
C ILE A 99 7.95 0.19 -12.93
N ARG A 100 8.58 1.23 -13.44
CA ARG A 100 9.10 1.28 -14.81
C ARG A 100 10.15 0.20 -15.06
N HIS A 101 10.98 -0.09 -14.06
CA HIS A 101 12.01 -1.13 -14.14
C HIS A 101 11.43 -2.52 -14.32
N VAL A 102 10.48 -2.93 -13.47
CA VAL A 102 9.91 -4.27 -13.50
C VAL A 102 8.98 -4.50 -14.70
N ARG A 103 8.35 -3.45 -15.22
CA ARG A 103 7.50 -3.50 -16.42
C ARG A 103 8.23 -3.96 -17.68
N LYS A 104 9.56 -4.00 -17.68
CA LYS A 104 10.35 -4.60 -18.76
C LYS A 104 10.16 -6.13 -18.86
N TRP A 105 9.67 -6.75 -17.79
CA TRP A 105 9.54 -8.21 -17.70
C TRP A 105 8.10 -8.70 -17.60
N GLY A 106 7.18 -7.84 -17.22
CA GLY A 106 5.76 -8.17 -17.09
C GLY A 106 4.93 -6.99 -16.58
N PRO A 107 3.60 -7.12 -16.53
CA PRO A 107 2.75 -6.07 -16.02
C PRO A 107 3.02 -5.79 -14.53
N ALA A 108 3.01 -4.50 -14.18
CA ALA A 108 2.94 -4.04 -12.80
C ALA A 108 1.48 -3.72 -12.47
N VAL A 109 1.02 -4.15 -11.30
CA VAL A 109 -0.36 -4.02 -10.82
C VAL A 109 -0.32 -3.46 -9.41
N ILE A 110 -1.11 -2.45 -9.13
CA ILE A 110 -1.40 -2.04 -7.76
C ILE A 110 -2.37 -3.06 -7.15
N LEU A 111 -1.99 -3.63 -6.03
CA LEU A 111 -2.83 -4.54 -5.24
C LEU A 111 -2.88 -4.02 -3.80
N SER A 112 -3.95 -3.30 -3.45
CA SER A 112 -4.04 -2.55 -2.19
C SER A 112 -5.35 -2.83 -1.46
N ASP A 113 -5.32 -2.67 -0.13
CA ASP A 113 -6.52 -2.60 0.69
C ASP A 113 -6.98 -1.15 0.82
N GLY A 114 -8.29 -0.91 0.89
CA GLY A 114 -8.81 0.42 1.13
C GLY A 114 -10.26 0.60 0.73
N ASP A 115 -10.76 1.79 0.98
CA ASP A 115 -12.09 2.20 0.55
C ASP A 115 -12.16 2.51 -0.95
N VAL A 116 -13.38 2.49 -1.50
CA VAL A 116 -13.63 2.65 -2.94
C VAL A 116 -13.49 4.09 -3.46
N VAL A 117 -13.24 5.07 -2.58
CA VAL A 117 -13.14 6.49 -2.97
C VAL A 117 -11.76 7.05 -2.72
N PHE A 118 -11.25 6.92 -1.49
CA PHE A 118 -10.01 7.58 -1.08
C PHE A 118 -8.78 6.85 -1.62
N GLN A 119 -8.77 5.49 -1.56
CA GLN A 119 -7.62 4.72 -2.05
C GLN A 119 -7.41 4.86 -3.56
N PRO A 120 -8.44 4.74 -4.44
CA PRO A 120 -8.27 5.02 -5.87
C PRO A 120 -7.79 6.45 -6.14
N LYS A 121 -8.29 7.44 -5.39
CA LYS A 121 -7.87 8.83 -5.52
C LYS A 121 -6.42 9.05 -5.10
N LYS A 122 -5.94 8.37 -4.07
CA LYS A 122 -4.54 8.36 -3.65
C LYS A 122 -3.65 7.81 -4.77
N VAL A 123 -4.02 6.67 -5.34
CA VAL A 123 -3.29 6.01 -6.43
C VAL A 123 -3.24 6.90 -7.69
N ASP A 124 -4.36 7.53 -8.04
CA ASP A 124 -4.45 8.45 -9.18
C ASP A 124 -3.57 9.70 -8.97
N ARG A 125 -3.77 10.40 -7.86
CA ARG A 125 -3.08 11.68 -7.58
C ARG A 125 -1.60 11.54 -7.23
N SER A 126 -1.13 10.34 -6.92
CA SER A 126 0.30 10.08 -6.74
C SER A 126 1.04 9.81 -8.06
N GLY A 127 0.32 9.62 -9.18
CA GLY A 127 0.89 9.21 -10.46
C GLY A 127 1.09 7.69 -10.59
N LEU A 128 0.77 6.92 -9.55
CA LEU A 128 0.89 5.46 -9.58
C LEU A 128 -0.06 4.84 -10.61
N ALA A 129 -1.27 5.39 -10.78
CA ALA A 129 -2.24 4.89 -11.75
C ALA A 129 -1.68 4.88 -13.18
N GLU A 130 -1.05 5.99 -13.60
CA GLU A 130 -0.39 6.10 -14.88
C GLU A 130 0.82 5.16 -14.99
N ALA A 131 1.63 5.07 -13.92
CA ALA A 131 2.83 4.25 -13.90
C ALA A 131 2.54 2.75 -14.13
N VAL A 132 1.38 2.26 -13.68
CA VAL A 132 0.94 0.87 -13.86
C VAL A 132 -0.04 0.67 -15.03
N ASP A 133 -0.21 1.64 -15.93
CA ASP A 133 -1.17 1.60 -17.05
C ASP A 133 -2.60 1.28 -16.58
N LEU A 134 -3.04 1.87 -15.46
CA LEU A 134 -4.35 1.65 -14.83
C LEU A 134 -4.60 0.22 -14.36
N ASN A 135 -3.57 -0.62 -14.23
CA ASN A 135 -3.70 -1.94 -13.63
C ASN A 135 -3.81 -1.80 -12.11
N ILE A 136 -5.04 -1.65 -11.61
CA ILE A 136 -5.31 -1.34 -10.20
C ILE A 136 -6.38 -2.30 -9.67
N LEU A 137 -6.06 -2.95 -8.55
CA LEU A 137 -6.97 -3.77 -7.76
C LEU A 137 -7.00 -3.22 -6.33
N ILE A 138 -8.18 -2.84 -5.87
CA ILE A 138 -8.41 -2.36 -4.51
C ILE A 138 -9.50 -3.22 -3.89
N TYR A 139 -9.17 -3.85 -2.76
CA TYR A 139 -10.04 -4.75 -2.03
C TYR A 139 -10.21 -4.29 -0.58
N ILE A 140 -11.11 -4.93 0.15
CA ILE A 140 -11.20 -4.78 1.60
C ILE A 140 -10.07 -5.57 2.26
N HIS A 141 -9.85 -6.81 1.79
CA HIS A 141 -8.80 -7.72 2.25
C HIS A 141 -8.20 -8.44 1.05
N LYS A 142 -7.15 -7.89 0.48
CA LYS A 142 -6.51 -8.38 -0.75
C LYS A 142 -6.02 -9.83 -0.67
N GLU A 143 -5.62 -10.27 0.53
CA GLU A 143 -5.13 -11.63 0.75
C GLU A 143 -6.19 -12.72 0.61
N VAL A 144 -7.47 -12.38 0.61
CA VAL A 144 -8.57 -13.34 0.39
C VAL A 144 -9.13 -13.29 -1.04
N GLU A 145 -8.70 -12.34 -1.85
CA GLU A 145 -9.19 -12.12 -3.22
C GLU A 145 -8.24 -12.65 -4.30
N LEU A 146 -7.35 -13.57 -3.93
CA LEU A 146 -6.29 -14.07 -4.82
C LEU A 146 -6.83 -14.78 -6.07
N ALA A 147 -8.01 -15.39 -6.00
CA ALA A 147 -8.66 -16.00 -7.15
C ALA A 147 -9.08 -14.95 -8.21
N ASP A 148 -9.56 -13.77 -7.79
CA ASP A 148 -9.86 -12.66 -8.70
C ASP A 148 -8.59 -12.04 -9.27
N VAL A 149 -7.51 -11.97 -8.48
CA VAL A 149 -6.19 -11.54 -8.97
C VAL A 149 -5.68 -12.47 -10.08
N GLU A 150 -5.74 -13.80 -9.87
CA GLU A 150 -5.32 -14.80 -10.87
C GLU A 150 -6.19 -14.76 -12.14
N GLN A 151 -7.48 -14.52 -11.99
CA GLN A 151 -8.39 -14.41 -13.13
C GLN A 151 -8.10 -13.18 -13.99
N ARG A 152 -7.79 -12.03 -13.37
CA ARG A 152 -7.51 -10.76 -14.08
C ARG A 152 -6.10 -10.69 -14.63
N TYR A 153 -5.16 -11.23 -13.90
CA TYR A 153 -3.73 -11.19 -14.21
C TYR A 153 -3.12 -12.60 -14.11
N PRO A 154 -3.49 -13.51 -15.02
CA PRO A 154 -2.93 -14.87 -15.01
C PRO A 154 -1.42 -14.83 -15.19
N ALA A 155 -0.68 -15.59 -14.36
CA ALA A 155 0.77 -15.66 -14.41
C ALA A 155 1.31 -17.02 -13.97
N ASP A 156 2.48 -17.38 -14.49
CA ASP A 156 3.23 -18.53 -14.00
C ASP A 156 3.91 -18.21 -12.67
N HIS A 157 4.27 -16.91 -12.47
CA HIS A 157 4.92 -16.45 -11.25
C HIS A 157 4.49 -15.02 -10.90
N TYR A 158 4.27 -14.76 -9.62
CA TYR A 158 4.01 -13.45 -9.06
C TYR A 158 5.19 -12.93 -8.25
N VAL A 159 5.40 -11.63 -8.27
CA VAL A 159 6.30 -10.95 -7.33
C VAL A 159 5.45 -9.97 -6.53
N MET A 160 5.29 -10.19 -5.22
CA MET A 160 4.52 -9.31 -4.35
C MET A 160 5.42 -8.48 -3.47
N VAL A 161 5.23 -7.15 -3.53
CA VAL A 161 5.95 -6.17 -2.72
C VAL A 161 4.98 -5.53 -1.73
N ASP A 162 5.21 -5.68 -0.44
CA ASP A 162 4.31 -5.21 0.63
C ASP A 162 5.09 -4.97 1.94
N ASP A 163 4.75 -3.91 2.68
CA ASP A 163 5.34 -3.58 3.99
C ASP A 163 4.80 -4.43 5.14
N LYS A 164 3.80 -5.30 4.88
CA LYS A 164 3.17 -6.13 5.89
C LYS A 164 3.51 -7.61 5.70
N LEU A 165 4.39 -8.13 6.56
CA LEU A 165 4.74 -9.57 6.56
C LEU A 165 3.50 -10.47 6.67
N ARG A 166 2.43 -10.04 7.34
CA ARG A 166 1.16 -10.78 7.41
C ARG A 166 0.60 -11.07 6.02
N ILE A 167 0.57 -10.06 5.17
CA ILE A 167 0.07 -10.18 3.78
C ILE A 167 1.01 -11.08 2.97
N LEU A 168 2.31 -10.83 3.03
CA LEU A 168 3.31 -11.63 2.32
C LEU A 168 3.24 -13.11 2.72
N THR A 169 3.05 -13.40 4.01
CA THR A 169 2.87 -14.77 4.53
C THR A 169 1.62 -15.42 3.95
N ALA A 170 0.47 -14.72 3.97
CA ALA A 170 -0.78 -15.26 3.44
C ALA A 170 -0.68 -15.57 1.93
N LEU A 171 -0.06 -14.70 1.14
CA LEU A 171 0.16 -14.95 -0.27
C LEU A 171 1.15 -16.12 -0.50
N LYS A 172 2.18 -16.24 0.35
CA LYS A 172 3.13 -17.36 0.26
C LYS A 172 2.47 -18.69 0.60
N GLU A 173 1.57 -18.73 1.56
CA GLU A 173 0.77 -19.91 1.90
C GLU A 173 -0.16 -20.32 0.75
N ALA A 174 -0.79 -19.35 0.08
CA ALA A 174 -1.72 -19.60 -1.02
C ALA A 174 -1.02 -20.02 -2.33
N TRP A 175 0.06 -19.33 -2.71
CA TRP A 175 0.72 -19.52 -4.01
C TRP A 175 2.02 -20.33 -3.97
N GLY A 176 2.57 -20.59 -2.79
CA GLY A 176 3.77 -21.40 -2.60
C GLY A 176 4.97 -20.91 -3.39
N THR A 177 5.48 -21.75 -4.27
CA THR A 177 6.64 -21.42 -5.14
C THR A 177 6.27 -20.51 -6.31
N ARG A 178 4.99 -20.25 -6.55
CA ARG A 178 4.52 -19.34 -7.61
C ARG A 178 4.58 -17.88 -7.20
N VAL A 179 5.01 -17.56 -5.98
CA VAL A 179 5.21 -16.18 -5.55
C VAL A 179 6.58 -15.97 -4.93
N THR A 180 7.22 -14.87 -5.30
CA THR A 180 8.34 -14.28 -4.55
C THR A 180 7.82 -13.09 -3.75
N THR A 181 8.02 -13.14 -2.45
CA THR A 181 7.62 -12.08 -1.53
C THR A 181 8.78 -11.12 -1.30
N VAL A 182 8.52 -9.82 -1.42
CA VAL A 182 9.50 -8.76 -1.22
C VAL A 182 9.01 -7.83 -0.12
N PHE A 183 9.80 -7.67 0.92
CA PHE A 183 9.49 -6.88 2.10
C PHE A 183 10.38 -5.65 2.17
N PRO A 184 9.89 -4.45 1.80
CA PRO A 184 10.58 -3.20 2.06
C PRO A 184 10.42 -2.81 3.54
N GLN A 185 11.53 -2.57 4.22
CA GLN A 185 11.54 -2.15 5.63
C GLN A 185 11.24 -0.64 5.77
N GLN A 186 10.06 -0.25 5.30
CA GLN A 186 9.53 1.12 5.30
C GLN A 186 8.23 1.19 6.12
N GLY A 187 7.94 2.39 6.67
CA GLY A 187 6.74 2.60 7.47
C GLY A 187 6.77 1.90 8.84
N HIS A 188 5.70 2.09 9.60
CA HIS A 188 5.65 1.66 11.00
C HIS A 188 5.51 0.13 11.15
N TYR A 189 4.78 -0.56 10.24
CA TYR A 189 4.61 -2.01 10.32
C TYR A 189 5.92 -2.76 10.13
N ALA A 190 6.74 -2.30 9.19
CA ALA A 190 8.02 -2.90 8.88
C ALA A 190 9.07 -2.70 9.97
N ASN A 191 8.84 -1.75 10.88
CA ASN A 191 9.72 -1.43 12.00
C ASN A 191 9.17 -1.89 13.36
N ASP A 192 8.05 -2.63 13.40
CA ASP A 192 7.48 -3.16 14.64
C ASP A 192 8.14 -4.50 15.00
N PRO A 193 8.93 -4.57 16.10
CA PRO A 193 9.64 -5.79 16.49
C PRO A 193 8.72 -6.98 16.81
N GLU A 194 7.49 -6.72 17.27
CA GLU A 194 6.55 -7.78 17.60
C GLU A 194 5.95 -8.39 16.32
N LEU A 195 5.67 -7.58 15.31
CA LEU A 195 5.22 -8.07 14.00
C LEU A 195 6.33 -8.84 13.28
N LEU A 196 7.58 -8.35 13.35
CA LEU A 196 8.74 -9.03 12.77
C LEU A 196 9.02 -10.41 13.39
N LYS A 197 8.70 -10.60 14.67
CA LYS A 197 8.82 -11.90 15.33
C LYS A 197 7.65 -12.83 15.04
N LYS A 198 6.47 -12.28 14.76
CA LYS A 198 5.23 -13.03 14.61
C LYS A 198 5.12 -13.76 13.27
N TYR A 199 5.70 -13.21 12.22
CA TYR A 199 5.60 -13.74 10.86
C TYR A 199 6.96 -14.19 10.32
N PRO A 200 6.99 -15.22 9.44
CA PRO A 200 8.23 -15.64 8.80
C PRO A 200 8.80 -14.51 7.93
N PRO A 201 10.12 -14.50 7.69
CA PRO A 201 10.73 -13.54 6.78
C PRO A 201 10.22 -13.72 5.35
N ALA A 202 10.19 -12.65 4.59
CA ALA A 202 9.93 -12.69 3.16
C ALA A 202 11.11 -13.34 2.40
N ASP A 203 10.87 -13.76 1.14
CA ASP A 203 11.94 -14.30 0.29
C ASP A 203 13.05 -13.27 0.03
N ILE A 204 12.68 -11.99 -0.10
CA ILE A 204 13.60 -10.86 -0.28
C ILE A 204 13.21 -9.77 0.73
N THR A 205 14.21 -9.27 1.45
CA THR A 205 14.06 -8.10 2.33
C THR A 205 14.97 -6.98 1.82
N ILE A 206 14.41 -5.78 1.67
CA ILE A 206 15.11 -4.58 1.23
C ILE A 206 14.87 -3.44 2.23
N GLN A 207 15.80 -2.51 2.34
CA GLN A 207 15.65 -1.36 3.24
C GLN A 207 14.73 -0.29 2.64
N ARG A 208 14.78 -0.12 1.33
CA ARG A 208 14.02 0.89 0.59
C ARG A 208 13.54 0.31 -0.74
N ILE A 209 12.38 0.74 -1.18
CA ILE A 209 11.79 0.29 -2.46
C ILE A 209 12.75 0.45 -3.64
N GLY A 210 13.53 1.54 -3.68
CA GLY A 210 14.50 1.83 -4.74
C GLY A 210 15.59 0.77 -4.93
N GLU A 211 15.88 -0.07 -3.91
CA GLU A 211 16.84 -1.16 -4.03
C GLU A 211 16.41 -2.19 -5.07
N LEU A 212 15.11 -2.31 -5.37
CA LEU A 212 14.63 -3.19 -6.45
C LEU A 212 15.19 -2.84 -7.82
N LEU A 213 15.67 -1.63 -8.04
CA LEU A 213 16.35 -1.23 -9.28
C LEU A 213 17.62 -2.03 -9.54
N THR A 214 18.22 -2.59 -8.50
CA THR A 214 19.45 -3.39 -8.60
C THR A 214 19.18 -4.88 -8.87
N TYR A 215 17.92 -5.32 -8.75
CA TYR A 215 17.52 -6.71 -8.96
C TYR A 215 17.21 -6.97 -10.44
N GLY A 216 17.76 -8.06 -10.96
CA GLY A 216 17.37 -8.61 -12.26
C GLY A 216 16.24 -9.63 -12.11
N LEU A 217 15.55 -9.92 -13.20
CA LEU A 217 14.44 -10.90 -13.21
C LEU A 217 14.80 -12.26 -12.59
N PRO A 218 15.98 -12.87 -12.87
CA PRO A 218 16.33 -14.16 -12.26
C PRO A 218 16.35 -14.13 -10.72
N ALA A 219 16.84 -13.03 -10.11
CA ALA A 219 16.84 -12.87 -8.65
C ALA A 219 15.43 -12.72 -8.10
N LEU A 220 14.56 -11.97 -8.79
CA LEU A 220 13.15 -11.79 -8.42
C LEU A 220 12.31 -13.08 -8.60
N LEU A 221 12.78 -14.03 -9.38
CA LEU A 221 12.16 -15.35 -9.54
C LEU A 221 12.76 -16.43 -8.60
N GLY A 222 13.67 -16.06 -7.68
CA GLY A 222 14.37 -17.01 -6.84
C GLY A 222 15.36 -17.91 -7.60
N LYS A 223 15.71 -17.57 -8.85
CA LYS A 223 16.58 -18.36 -9.74
C LYS A 223 17.99 -17.74 -9.87
N GLY A 224 18.32 -16.69 -9.12
CA GLY A 224 19.58 -15.96 -9.19
C GLY A 224 20.07 -15.50 -7.82
N ARG A 225 21.34 -15.00 -7.76
CA ARG A 225 21.85 -14.38 -6.54
C ARG A 225 21.27 -12.97 -6.38
N ALA A 226 21.01 -12.59 -5.11
CA ALA A 226 20.70 -11.21 -4.78
C ALA A 226 21.89 -10.29 -5.08
N PRO A 227 21.68 -9.00 -5.37
CA PRO A 227 22.76 -8.04 -5.50
C PRO A 227 23.54 -7.97 -4.17
N GLY A 228 24.86 -8.32 -4.20
CA GLY A 228 25.74 -8.25 -3.03
C GLY A 228 26.11 -9.57 -2.36
N ASP A 229 25.62 -10.72 -2.86
CA ASP A 229 26.10 -12.06 -2.49
C ASP A 229 27.33 -12.53 -3.29
#